data_5a25391910f1e94e22d9b4764d029a21
#
_entry.id   5a25391910f1e94e22d9b4764d029a21
#
_cell.length_a   1.000
_cell.length_b   1.000
_cell.length_c   1.000
_cell.angle_alpha   90.00
_cell.angle_beta   90.00
_cell.angle_gamma   90.00
#
_symmetry.space_group_name_H-M   'P 1'
#
loop_
_entity.id
_entity.type
_entity.pdbx_description
1 polymer ?
#
loop_
_entity_poly.entity_id
_entity_poly.type
_entity_poly.pdbx_seq_one_letter_code
_entity_poly.pdbx_strand_id
1 'polypeptide(L)'
;MPKKNPASTAIDSKLLKALCEIQAPSGHEITMKNFLLKYIAKEKKNWKHRPQLIVGDLLQNCILLKFGKPRTAIFAHMDTVGFTVRYSNQLVAIGSPDAETGTTLIGKDSLGEIECTLEYDHEHHAFYKFGRGLDRGTPLTYQVNFRETPTFIESPYLDNRLGVYNALKVAETLKDGVIAFSCWEEHGGGSVGYLAEYMFKKWQVRQALISDITWVTDGVEHGKGVVISLRDRNLPRREFVEKIISIATKRKIEHQLEVEGLGSSDGGELQRSHLPFDWCFVGAPEANAHTPHEKVHKADIISMTLLYEVLMKEL
;
A
#
# COMPACT_ATOMS: atom_id res chain seq x y z
N MET A 1 35.95 -7.92 3.47
CA MET A 1 34.70 -8.06 2.74
C MET A 1 33.60 -8.34 3.77
N PRO A 2 32.59 -7.50 3.93
CA PRO A 2 31.48 -7.83 4.82
C PRO A 2 30.66 -8.95 4.18
N LYS A 3 30.36 -9.99 4.95
CA LYS A 3 29.51 -11.11 4.53
C LYS A 3 28.14 -10.53 4.10
N LYS A 4 27.74 -10.76 2.84
CA LYS A 4 26.39 -10.54 2.36
C LYS A 4 25.46 -11.33 3.29
N ASN A 5 24.57 -10.64 3.95
CA ASN A 5 23.48 -11.25 4.72
C ASN A 5 22.53 -11.91 3.70
N PRO A 6 22.31 -13.22 3.72
CA PRO A 6 21.42 -13.86 2.77
C PRO A 6 19.98 -13.84 3.28
N ALA A 7 19.44 -12.64 3.52
CA ALA A 7 18.02 -12.48 3.78
C ALA A 7 17.40 -11.78 2.58
N SER A 8 16.63 -12.54 1.81
CA SER A 8 15.69 -12.10 0.77
C SER A 8 16.26 -11.33 -0.42
N THR A 9 17.01 -12.00 -1.28
CA THR A 9 17.29 -11.52 -2.65
C THR A 9 16.19 -11.90 -3.65
N ALA A 10 15.18 -12.68 -3.26
CA ALA A 10 14.11 -13.13 -4.12
C ALA A 10 12.75 -12.60 -3.61
N ILE A 11 11.96 -12.09 -4.54
CA ILE A 11 10.58 -11.66 -4.27
C ILE A 11 9.70 -12.91 -4.11
N ASP A 12 8.85 -12.93 -3.09
CA ASP A 12 7.77 -13.91 -2.98
C ASP A 12 6.60 -13.49 -3.88
N SER A 13 6.75 -13.77 -5.18
CA SER A 13 5.74 -13.43 -6.18
C SER A 13 4.40 -14.13 -5.93
N LYS A 14 4.39 -15.28 -5.23
CA LYS A 14 3.15 -15.97 -4.87
C LYS A 14 2.35 -15.17 -3.85
N LEU A 15 3.02 -14.62 -2.83
CA LEU A 15 2.37 -13.75 -1.85
C LEU A 15 1.87 -12.47 -2.52
N LEU A 16 2.72 -11.79 -3.30
CA LEU A 16 2.32 -10.54 -3.95
C LEU A 16 1.15 -10.75 -4.90
N LYS A 17 1.17 -11.80 -5.72
CA LYS A 17 0.04 -12.18 -6.57
C LYS A 17 -1.23 -12.42 -5.76
N ALA A 18 -1.15 -13.18 -4.68
CA ALA A 18 -2.30 -13.46 -3.82
C ALA A 18 -2.87 -12.18 -3.18
N LEU A 19 -2.03 -11.20 -2.85
CA LEU A 19 -2.48 -9.89 -2.37
C LEU A 19 -3.20 -9.10 -3.47
N CYS A 20 -2.68 -9.07 -4.69
CA CYS A 20 -3.32 -8.39 -5.83
C CYS A 20 -4.70 -9.00 -6.17
N GLU A 21 -4.87 -10.30 -6.03
CA GLU A 21 -6.13 -11.00 -6.33
C GLU A 21 -7.26 -10.72 -5.32
N ILE A 22 -6.97 -10.08 -4.18
CA ILE A 22 -8.00 -9.74 -3.18
C ILE A 22 -8.71 -8.45 -3.56
N GLN A 23 -9.99 -8.56 -3.86
CA GLN A 23 -10.88 -7.40 -4.09
C GLN A 23 -11.16 -6.69 -2.76
N ALA A 24 -10.66 -5.48 -2.62
CA ALA A 24 -10.83 -4.68 -1.42
C ALA A 24 -10.76 -3.17 -1.74
N PRO A 25 -11.69 -2.64 -2.55
CA PRO A 25 -11.72 -1.21 -2.77
C PRO A 25 -12.09 -0.47 -1.48
N SER A 26 -11.75 0.82 -1.40
CA SER A 26 -12.03 1.64 -0.21
C SER A 26 -13.47 1.48 0.27
N GLY A 27 -13.64 1.26 1.57
CA GLY A 27 -14.92 0.94 2.22
C GLY A 27 -15.28 -0.56 2.21
N HIS A 28 -14.54 -1.40 1.49
CA HIS A 28 -14.74 -2.85 1.42
C HIS A 28 -13.49 -3.67 1.79
N GLU A 29 -12.63 -3.15 2.66
CA GLU A 29 -11.34 -3.74 3.04
C GLU A 29 -11.47 -5.03 3.86
N ILE A 30 -12.66 -5.42 4.26
CA ILE A 30 -12.90 -6.62 5.10
C ILE A 30 -12.33 -7.90 4.47
N THR A 31 -12.33 -8.02 3.15
CA THR A 31 -11.77 -9.16 2.44
C THR A 31 -10.25 -9.23 2.60
N MET A 32 -9.57 -8.11 2.43
CA MET A 32 -8.12 -8.00 2.66
C MET A 32 -7.78 -8.19 4.13
N LYS A 33 -8.53 -7.56 5.05
CA LYS A 33 -8.37 -7.79 6.49
C LYS A 33 -8.41 -9.27 6.83
N ASN A 34 -9.41 -9.99 6.35
CA ASN A 34 -9.57 -11.42 6.62
C ASN A 34 -8.42 -12.26 6.03
N PHE A 35 -7.95 -11.91 4.82
CA PHE A 35 -6.80 -12.54 4.22
C PHE A 35 -5.54 -12.33 5.08
N LEU A 36 -5.24 -11.08 5.46
CA LEU A 36 -4.09 -10.72 6.28
C LEU A 36 -4.12 -11.41 7.64
N LEU A 37 -5.29 -11.47 8.30
CA LEU A 37 -5.42 -12.18 9.58
C LEU A 37 -5.10 -13.67 9.46
N LYS A 38 -5.58 -14.33 8.40
CA LYS A 38 -5.28 -15.75 8.11
C LYS A 38 -3.79 -15.94 7.80
N TYR A 39 -3.20 -15.07 6.97
CA TYR A 39 -1.79 -15.10 6.62
C TYR A 39 -0.91 -14.94 7.87
N ILE A 40 -1.16 -13.87 8.65
CA ILE A 40 -0.42 -13.59 9.89
C ILE A 40 -0.55 -14.72 10.89
N ALA A 41 -1.75 -15.28 11.07
CA ALA A 41 -1.96 -16.40 11.99
C ALA A 41 -1.12 -17.64 11.62
N LYS A 42 -0.98 -17.90 10.32
CA LYS A 42 -0.19 -18.99 9.77
C LYS A 42 1.31 -18.74 9.88
N GLU A 43 1.77 -17.54 9.46
CA GLU A 43 3.18 -17.27 9.24
C GLU A 43 3.92 -16.70 10.47
N LYS A 44 3.25 -16.05 11.42
CA LYS A 44 3.88 -15.45 12.61
C LYS A 44 4.69 -16.42 13.47
N LYS A 45 4.45 -17.73 13.35
CA LYS A 45 5.23 -18.76 14.05
C LYS A 45 6.65 -18.92 13.49
N ASN A 46 6.84 -18.54 12.20
CA ASN A 46 8.09 -18.59 11.47
C ASN A 46 8.86 -17.26 11.59
N TRP A 47 8.21 -16.20 12.08
CA TRP A 47 8.83 -14.88 12.24
C TRP A 47 9.79 -14.88 13.42
N LYS A 48 10.87 -14.11 13.28
CA LYS A 48 11.92 -14.03 14.31
C LYS A 48 11.38 -13.54 15.66
N HIS A 49 10.42 -12.60 15.60
CA HIS A 49 9.72 -12.07 16.78
C HIS A 49 8.21 -12.10 16.53
N ARG A 50 7.45 -12.47 17.55
CA ARG A 50 6.00 -12.55 17.43
C ARG A 50 5.35 -11.22 17.79
N PRO A 51 4.49 -10.67 16.93
CA PRO A 51 3.75 -9.46 17.25
C PRO A 51 2.59 -9.71 18.20
N GLN A 52 2.22 -8.68 18.94
CA GLN A 52 0.87 -8.54 19.47
C GLN A 52 -0.03 -8.07 18.32
N LEU A 53 -1.06 -8.83 18.02
CA LEU A 53 -2.09 -8.47 17.04
C LEU A 53 -3.17 -7.64 17.75
N ILE A 54 -3.49 -6.46 17.22
CA ILE A 54 -4.55 -5.59 17.70
C ILE A 54 -5.53 -5.37 16.55
N VAL A 55 -6.77 -5.77 16.78
CA VAL A 55 -7.93 -5.62 15.90
C VAL A 55 -9.18 -5.42 16.77
N GLY A 56 -10.27 -5.06 16.19
CA GLY A 56 -11.56 -4.88 16.88
C GLY A 56 -12.28 -3.64 16.39
N ASP A 57 -13.46 -3.40 16.93
CA ASP A 57 -14.38 -2.35 16.48
C ASP A 57 -13.79 -0.94 16.54
N LEU A 58 -12.91 -0.68 17.53
CA LEU A 58 -12.21 0.61 17.64
C LEU A 58 -11.22 0.88 16.51
N LEU A 59 -10.81 -0.16 15.80
CA LEU A 59 -9.91 -0.06 14.64
C LEU A 59 -10.62 -0.35 13.32
N GLN A 60 -11.90 -0.59 13.36
CA GLN A 60 -12.71 -0.94 12.18
C GLN A 60 -12.07 -2.06 11.36
N ASN A 61 -11.77 -1.85 10.08
CA ASN A 61 -11.09 -2.83 9.26
C ASN A 61 -9.57 -2.84 9.39
N CYS A 62 -8.98 -1.84 10.05
CA CYS A 62 -7.53 -1.74 10.20
C CYS A 62 -6.94 -2.83 11.11
N ILE A 63 -5.64 -3.08 10.93
CA ILE A 63 -4.86 -4.06 11.69
C ILE A 63 -3.60 -3.38 12.23
N LEU A 64 -3.28 -3.59 13.52
CA LEU A 64 -1.99 -3.22 14.07
C LEU A 64 -1.22 -4.47 14.50
N LEU A 65 0.04 -4.54 14.13
CA LEU A 65 1.01 -5.52 14.60
C LEU A 65 2.08 -4.80 15.43
N LYS A 66 2.04 -4.99 16.75
CA LYS A 66 3.01 -4.37 17.65
C LYS A 66 4.12 -5.37 18.01
N PHE A 67 5.35 -4.97 17.76
CA PHE A 67 6.56 -5.73 18.11
C PHE A 67 7.33 -5.01 19.22
N GLY A 68 7.80 -5.75 20.19
CA GLY A 68 8.71 -5.31 21.26
C GLY A 68 8.35 -3.95 21.88
N LYS A 69 9.33 -3.04 21.89
CA LYS A 69 9.19 -1.65 22.36
C LYS A 69 9.21 -0.68 21.17
N PRO A 70 8.05 -0.39 20.56
CA PRO A 70 7.99 0.34 19.31
C PRO A 70 8.39 1.83 19.50
N ARG A 71 9.11 2.35 18.52
CA ARG A 71 9.42 3.77 18.36
C ARG A 71 8.91 4.33 17.05
N THR A 72 8.91 3.48 16.02
CA THR A 72 8.54 3.80 14.64
C THR A 72 7.38 2.94 14.19
N ALA A 73 6.46 3.51 13.43
CA ALA A 73 5.40 2.79 12.74
C ALA A 73 5.69 2.67 11.24
N ILE A 74 5.18 1.61 10.62
CA ILE A 74 5.02 1.48 9.17
C ILE A 74 3.53 1.55 8.89
N PHE A 75 3.11 2.46 8.03
CA PHE A 75 1.75 2.47 7.48
C PHE A 75 1.78 1.91 6.06
N ALA A 76 0.82 1.06 5.74
CA ALA A 76 0.56 0.55 4.41
C ALA A 76 -0.95 0.40 4.24
N HIS A 77 -1.56 1.16 3.32
CA HIS A 77 -2.99 1.02 3.10
C HIS A 77 -3.31 -0.28 2.39
N MET A 78 -4.46 -0.83 2.70
CA MET A 78 -4.89 -2.12 2.17
C MET A 78 -6.13 -2.02 1.27
N ASP A 79 -6.60 -0.82 1.01
CA ASP A 79 -7.65 -0.57 0.04
C ASP A 79 -7.08 -0.35 -1.37
N THR A 80 -7.96 -0.23 -2.34
CA THR A 80 -7.63 0.01 -3.75
C THR A 80 -8.66 0.92 -4.37
N VAL A 81 -8.34 1.47 -5.53
CA VAL A 81 -9.31 2.09 -6.42
C VAL A 81 -10.34 1.08 -6.92
N GLY A 82 -11.46 1.57 -7.43
CA GLY A 82 -12.53 0.76 -8.00
C GLY A 82 -13.74 1.59 -8.40
N PHE A 83 -14.90 0.94 -8.42
CA PHE A 83 -16.16 1.57 -8.77
C PHE A 83 -17.28 1.09 -7.87
N THR A 84 -18.28 1.94 -7.65
CA THR A 84 -19.55 1.59 -6.99
C THR A 84 -20.68 1.62 -8.00
N VAL A 85 -21.46 0.56 -8.04
CA VAL A 85 -22.67 0.48 -8.89
C VAL A 85 -23.69 1.50 -8.44
N ARG A 86 -24.12 2.34 -9.38
CA ARG A 86 -25.19 3.33 -9.24
C ARG A 86 -26.43 2.85 -10.00
N TYR A 87 -27.50 3.62 -10.00
CA TYR A 87 -28.69 3.38 -10.84
C TYR A 87 -28.38 3.56 -12.33
N SER A 88 -29.23 3.02 -13.21
CA SER A 88 -29.14 3.15 -14.68
C SER A 88 -27.78 2.67 -15.25
N ASN A 89 -27.26 1.58 -14.71
CA ASN A 89 -25.98 0.99 -15.09
C ASN A 89 -24.76 1.91 -14.95
N GLN A 90 -24.92 3.05 -14.29
CA GLN A 90 -23.82 3.97 -14.00
C GLN A 90 -22.89 3.43 -12.93
N LEU A 91 -21.64 3.87 -12.99
CA LEU A 91 -20.62 3.63 -12.00
C LEU A 91 -20.14 4.96 -11.40
N VAL A 92 -19.81 4.93 -10.12
CA VAL A 92 -19.15 6.04 -9.44
C VAL A 92 -17.77 5.55 -9.00
N ALA A 93 -16.75 6.29 -9.34
CA ALA A 93 -15.38 5.94 -9.00
C ALA A 93 -15.16 5.90 -7.47
N ILE A 94 -14.39 4.93 -7.02
CA ILE A 94 -13.77 4.86 -5.70
C ILE A 94 -12.30 5.22 -5.91
N GLY A 95 -11.82 6.29 -5.30
CA GLY A 95 -10.50 6.84 -5.60
C GLY A 95 -10.47 7.48 -7.00
N SER A 96 -9.37 7.29 -7.69
CA SER A 96 -9.15 7.81 -9.04
C SER A 96 -8.73 6.69 -10.01
N PRO A 97 -9.62 5.70 -10.29
CA PRO A 97 -9.30 4.63 -11.22
C PRO A 97 -9.09 5.21 -12.62
N ASP A 98 -8.01 4.78 -13.28
CA ASP A 98 -7.67 5.18 -14.65
C ASP A 98 -7.74 3.96 -15.58
N ALA A 99 -8.83 3.84 -16.32
CA ALA A 99 -9.08 2.71 -17.20
C ALA A 99 -9.85 3.11 -18.46
N GLU A 100 -9.65 2.36 -19.52
CA GLU A 100 -10.31 2.60 -20.79
C GLU A 100 -11.62 1.81 -20.93
N THR A 101 -12.49 2.27 -21.84
CA THR A 101 -13.63 1.48 -22.31
C THR A 101 -13.18 0.10 -22.81
N GLY A 102 -13.87 -0.95 -22.37
CA GLY A 102 -13.48 -2.34 -22.66
C GLY A 102 -12.77 -3.03 -21.49
N THR A 103 -12.35 -2.30 -20.47
CA THR A 103 -11.74 -2.90 -19.27
C THR A 103 -12.72 -3.83 -18.57
N THR A 104 -12.24 -5.03 -18.21
CA THR A 104 -13.04 -6.01 -17.46
C THR A 104 -13.06 -5.65 -15.99
N LEU A 105 -14.28 -5.51 -15.45
CA LEU A 105 -14.54 -5.34 -14.03
C LEU A 105 -15.16 -6.60 -13.43
N ILE A 106 -14.77 -6.91 -12.19
CA ILE A 106 -15.27 -8.04 -11.43
C ILE A 106 -15.83 -7.60 -10.09
N GLY A 107 -16.78 -8.37 -9.58
CA GLY A 107 -17.39 -8.12 -8.27
C GLY A 107 -18.38 -9.23 -7.91
N LYS A 108 -19.23 -8.94 -6.91
CA LYS A 108 -20.28 -9.86 -6.47
C LYS A 108 -21.44 -9.08 -5.89
N ASP A 109 -22.65 -9.42 -6.29
CA ASP A 109 -23.88 -8.92 -5.69
C ASP A 109 -24.75 -10.05 -5.09
N SER A 110 -26.00 -9.76 -4.73
CA SER A 110 -26.91 -10.77 -4.16
C SER A 110 -27.25 -11.91 -5.11
N LEU A 111 -27.11 -11.70 -6.42
CA LEU A 111 -27.41 -12.70 -7.46
C LEU A 111 -26.16 -13.48 -7.93
N GLY A 112 -24.98 -13.18 -7.39
CA GLY A 112 -23.76 -13.95 -7.64
C GLY A 112 -22.57 -13.13 -8.17
N GLU A 113 -21.61 -13.85 -8.74
CA GLU A 113 -20.38 -13.28 -9.28
C GLU A 113 -20.68 -12.43 -10.52
N ILE A 114 -19.89 -11.37 -10.69
CA ILE A 114 -20.01 -10.41 -11.76
C ILE A 114 -18.68 -10.36 -12.51
N GLU A 115 -18.75 -10.46 -13.84
CA GLU A 115 -17.69 -10.09 -14.76
C GLU A 115 -18.36 -9.24 -15.85
N CYS A 116 -18.07 -7.95 -15.84
CA CYS A 116 -18.71 -6.98 -16.73
C CYS A 116 -17.66 -6.10 -17.42
N THR A 117 -18.10 -5.33 -18.40
CA THR A 117 -17.23 -4.43 -19.16
C THR A 117 -17.48 -2.98 -18.75
N LEU A 118 -16.41 -2.23 -18.49
CA LEU A 118 -16.45 -0.79 -18.29
C LEU A 118 -16.69 -0.09 -19.63
N GLU A 119 -17.59 0.86 -19.65
CA GLU A 119 -17.85 1.75 -20.80
C GLU A 119 -17.87 3.20 -20.32
N TYR A 120 -17.38 4.13 -21.15
CA TYR A 120 -17.54 5.55 -20.93
C TYR A 120 -18.39 6.15 -22.04
N ASP A 121 -19.24 7.11 -21.69
CA ASP A 121 -19.97 7.92 -22.67
C ASP A 121 -19.09 9.11 -23.15
N HIS A 122 -19.66 9.94 -24.03
CA HIS A 122 -18.96 11.11 -24.59
C HIS A 122 -18.71 12.23 -23.57
N GLU A 123 -19.34 12.18 -22.38
CA GLU A 123 -19.11 13.07 -21.25
C GLU A 123 -18.21 12.46 -20.18
N HIS A 124 -17.57 11.32 -20.49
CA HIS A 124 -16.72 10.53 -19.58
C HIS A 124 -17.45 10.01 -18.32
N HIS A 125 -18.75 9.81 -18.37
CA HIS A 125 -19.43 9.09 -17.31
C HIS A 125 -19.20 7.58 -17.47
N ALA A 126 -18.90 6.92 -16.35
CA ALA A 126 -18.62 5.49 -16.31
C ALA A 126 -19.92 4.67 -16.21
N PHE A 127 -20.00 3.61 -16.99
CA PHE A 127 -21.08 2.63 -17.01
C PHE A 127 -20.53 1.21 -17.01
N TYR A 128 -21.34 0.25 -16.57
CA TYR A 128 -21.05 -1.15 -16.79
C TYR A 128 -21.96 -1.75 -17.85
N LYS A 129 -21.42 -2.65 -18.66
CA LYS A 129 -22.17 -3.49 -19.59
C LYS A 129 -22.21 -4.90 -19.06
N PHE A 130 -23.41 -5.38 -18.74
CA PHE A 130 -23.68 -6.71 -18.21
C PHE A 130 -25.07 -7.18 -18.61
N GLY A 131 -25.31 -8.50 -18.62
CA GLY A 131 -26.59 -9.09 -19.10
C GLY A 131 -27.79 -8.82 -18.20
N ARG A 132 -27.60 -8.18 -17.02
CA ARG A 132 -28.67 -7.80 -16.08
C ARG A 132 -28.27 -6.53 -15.30
N GLY A 133 -29.25 -5.95 -14.62
CA GLY A 133 -28.98 -4.92 -13.62
C GLY A 133 -28.22 -5.49 -12.43
N LEU A 134 -27.32 -4.69 -11.86
CA LEU A 134 -26.54 -5.01 -10.65
C LEU A 134 -27.14 -4.30 -9.44
N ASP A 135 -26.95 -4.86 -8.25
CA ASP A 135 -27.39 -4.24 -7.02
C ASP A 135 -26.64 -2.92 -6.78
N ARG A 136 -27.38 -1.87 -6.43
CA ARG A 136 -26.79 -0.56 -6.09
C ARG A 136 -25.87 -0.68 -4.89
N GLY A 137 -24.73 -0.02 -4.97
CA GLY A 137 -23.72 -0.08 -3.92
C GLY A 137 -22.73 -1.25 -4.05
N THR A 138 -22.95 -2.14 -5.03
CA THR A 138 -21.99 -3.22 -5.31
C THR A 138 -20.64 -2.64 -5.71
N PRO A 139 -19.53 -3.02 -5.06
CA PRO A 139 -18.19 -2.63 -5.49
C PRO A 139 -17.75 -3.48 -6.69
N LEU A 140 -17.14 -2.83 -7.67
CA LEU A 140 -16.49 -3.46 -8.81
C LEU A 140 -15.03 -3.05 -8.86
N THR A 141 -14.16 -3.99 -9.18
CA THR A 141 -12.71 -3.81 -9.27
C THR A 141 -12.19 -4.35 -10.60
N TYR A 142 -10.98 -3.99 -10.99
CA TYR A 142 -10.34 -4.57 -12.18
C TYR A 142 -10.17 -6.08 -12.03
N GLN A 143 -10.34 -6.80 -13.12
CA GLN A 143 -9.93 -8.19 -13.20
C GLN A 143 -8.40 -8.26 -13.14
N VAL A 144 -7.86 -9.05 -12.22
CA VAL A 144 -6.42 -9.14 -12.02
C VAL A 144 -5.76 -10.02 -13.09
N ASN A 145 -4.78 -9.46 -13.77
CA ASN A 145 -3.91 -10.16 -14.71
C ASN A 145 -2.45 -9.98 -14.27
N PHE A 146 -2.04 -10.73 -13.24
CA PHE A 146 -0.70 -10.68 -12.70
C PHE A 146 0.32 -11.29 -13.69
N ARG A 147 1.27 -10.48 -14.12
CA ARG A 147 2.35 -10.88 -15.03
C ARG A 147 3.70 -10.64 -14.37
N GLU A 148 4.60 -11.56 -14.60
CA GLU A 148 5.95 -11.50 -14.05
C GLU A 148 6.97 -11.80 -15.16
N THR A 149 7.97 -10.95 -15.25
CA THR A 149 9.16 -11.12 -16.10
C THR A 149 10.41 -11.28 -15.22
N PRO A 150 11.57 -11.55 -15.76
CA PRO A 150 12.81 -11.52 -14.97
C PRO A 150 13.05 -10.18 -14.25
N THR A 151 12.55 -9.06 -14.80
CA THR A 151 12.87 -7.70 -14.38
C THR A 151 11.69 -6.98 -13.72
N PHE A 152 10.46 -7.21 -14.18
CA PHE A 152 9.27 -6.47 -13.77
C PHE A 152 8.17 -7.37 -13.22
N ILE A 153 7.32 -6.78 -12.42
CA ILE A 153 5.99 -7.27 -12.06
C ILE A 153 4.99 -6.25 -12.62
N GLU A 154 3.91 -6.77 -13.21
CA GLU A 154 2.81 -5.98 -13.75
C GLU A 154 1.48 -6.58 -13.30
N SER A 155 0.62 -5.76 -12.69
CA SER A 155 -0.69 -6.16 -12.19
C SER A 155 -1.47 -4.91 -11.80
N PRO A 156 -2.80 -4.88 -11.86
CA PRO A 156 -3.54 -3.88 -11.10
C PRO A 156 -3.28 -4.06 -9.60
N TYR A 157 -3.40 -2.96 -8.87
CA TYR A 157 -3.33 -2.95 -7.39
C TYR A 157 -1.95 -3.20 -6.78
N LEU A 158 -0.85 -3.02 -7.53
CA LEU A 158 0.47 -2.89 -6.91
C LEU A 158 0.46 -1.71 -5.93
N ASP A 159 -0.31 -0.66 -6.26
CA ASP A 159 -0.82 0.34 -5.36
C ASP A 159 -2.03 -0.19 -4.55
N ASN A 160 -1.96 -0.48 -3.24
CA ASN A 160 -0.70 -0.54 -2.48
C ASN A 160 -0.48 -1.97 -1.92
N ARG A 161 -0.77 -2.99 -2.75
CA ARG A 161 -0.43 -4.38 -2.38
C ARG A 161 1.07 -4.55 -2.17
N LEU A 162 1.87 -3.70 -2.83
CA LEU A 162 3.31 -3.72 -2.68
C LEU A 162 3.75 -3.20 -1.32
N GLY A 163 3.14 -2.11 -0.83
CA GLY A 163 3.40 -1.62 0.53
C GLY A 163 2.98 -2.61 1.60
N VAL A 164 1.82 -3.28 1.43
CA VAL A 164 1.38 -4.37 2.29
C VAL A 164 2.38 -5.54 2.26
N TYR A 165 2.82 -5.95 1.07
CA TYR A 165 3.85 -6.97 0.89
C TYR A 165 5.14 -6.62 1.62
N ASN A 166 5.65 -5.40 1.41
CA ASN A 166 6.85 -4.90 2.07
C ASN A 166 6.71 -4.96 3.61
N ALA A 167 5.60 -4.47 4.15
CA ALA A 167 5.33 -4.51 5.58
C ALA A 167 5.31 -5.96 6.15
N LEU A 168 4.74 -6.91 5.41
CA LEU A 168 4.76 -8.33 5.79
C LEU A 168 6.17 -8.92 5.74
N LYS A 169 6.99 -8.56 4.74
CA LYS A 169 8.39 -9.01 4.65
C LYS A 169 9.24 -8.44 5.80
N VAL A 170 9.05 -7.17 6.14
CA VAL A 170 9.70 -6.55 7.30
C VAL A 170 9.28 -7.23 8.60
N ALA A 171 8.01 -7.63 8.74
CA ALA A 171 7.50 -8.32 9.91
C ALA A 171 8.26 -9.62 10.24
N GLU A 172 8.82 -10.31 9.24
CA GLU A 172 9.57 -11.55 9.43
C GLU A 172 10.77 -11.41 10.39
N THR A 173 11.39 -10.23 10.39
CA THR A 173 12.60 -9.94 11.18
C THR A 173 12.43 -8.81 12.20
N LEU A 174 11.32 -8.09 12.19
CA LEU A 174 11.07 -6.92 13.03
C LEU A 174 11.10 -7.27 14.51
N LYS A 175 11.92 -6.52 15.27
CA LYS A 175 12.06 -6.69 16.71
C LYS A 175 11.22 -5.68 17.49
N ASP A 176 11.35 -4.41 17.12
CA ASP A 176 10.70 -3.29 17.81
C ASP A 176 10.07 -2.37 16.76
N GLY A 177 8.76 -2.14 16.84
CA GLY A 177 8.02 -1.31 15.89
C GLY A 177 6.54 -1.64 15.84
N VAL A 178 5.81 -0.88 15.04
CA VAL A 178 4.40 -1.17 14.73
C VAL A 178 4.25 -1.24 13.21
N ILE A 179 3.46 -2.18 12.73
CA ILE A 179 2.94 -2.20 11.37
C ILE A 179 1.45 -1.90 11.46
N ALA A 180 1.01 -0.91 10.72
CA ALA A 180 -0.38 -0.48 10.62
C ALA A 180 -0.87 -0.71 9.19
N PHE A 181 -1.83 -1.59 9.01
CA PHE A 181 -2.56 -1.72 7.76
C PHE A 181 -3.78 -0.80 7.85
N SER A 182 -3.74 0.28 7.08
CA SER A 182 -4.72 1.37 7.03
C SER A 182 -5.81 1.13 5.99
N CYS A 183 -6.87 1.92 6.03
CA CYS A 183 -8.02 1.88 5.15
C CYS A 183 -8.33 3.27 4.59
N TRP A 184 -9.06 3.31 3.46
CA TRP A 184 -9.58 4.53 2.81
C TRP A 184 -8.54 5.49 2.26
N GLU A 185 -7.29 5.09 2.10
CA GLU A 185 -6.27 5.98 1.54
C GLU A 185 -6.71 6.52 0.17
N GLU A 186 -7.12 5.63 -0.70
CA GLU A 186 -7.54 5.90 -2.08
C GLU A 186 -8.78 6.82 -2.18
N HIS A 187 -9.56 6.94 -1.12
CA HIS A 187 -10.80 7.71 -1.13
C HIS A 187 -10.87 8.73 0.01
N GLY A 188 -9.80 9.50 0.16
CA GLY A 188 -9.74 10.65 1.06
C GLY A 188 -9.20 10.39 2.45
N GLY A 189 -8.76 9.18 2.75
CA GLY A 189 -8.17 8.82 4.02
C GLY A 189 -9.17 8.69 5.17
N GLY A 190 -8.68 8.78 6.40
CA GLY A 190 -9.49 8.83 7.63
C GLY A 190 -9.07 7.83 8.72
N SER A 191 -8.33 6.77 8.38
CA SER A 191 -7.94 5.76 9.37
C SER A 191 -6.63 6.09 10.10
N VAL A 192 -5.71 6.75 9.43
CA VAL A 192 -4.37 7.03 9.96
C VAL A 192 -4.42 7.90 11.20
N GLY A 193 -5.32 8.88 11.24
CA GLY A 193 -5.47 9.79 12.37
C GLY A 193 -5.74 9.05 13.68
N TYR A 194 -6.74 8.15 13.72
CA TYR A 194 -7.06 7.42 14.95
C TYR A 194 -6.06 6.29 15.25
N LEU A 195 -5.45 5.68 14.23
CA LEU A 195 -4.37 4.70 14.41
C LEU A 195 -3.15 5.37 15.04
N ALA A 196 -2.75 6.54 14.55
CA ALA A 196 -1.66 7.34 15.11
C ALA A 196 -1.96 7.75 16.56
N GLU A 197 -3.18 8.19 16.84
CA GLU A 197 -3.61 8.54 18.20
C GLU A 197 -3.53 7.34 19.14
N TYR A 198 -4.01 6.17 18.69
CA TYR A 198 -3.93 4.93 19.46
C TYR A 198 -2.47 4.58 19.78
N MET A 199 -1.58 4.60 18.77
CA MET A 199 -0.17 4.27 18.96
C MET A 199 0.58 5.29 19.82
N PHE A 200 0.27 6.56 19.64
CA PHE A 200 0.84 7.64 20.45
C PHE A 200 0.45 7.51 21.90
N LYS A 201 -0.85 7.35 22.22
CA LYS A 201 -1.35 7.22 23.59
C LYS A 201 -0.86 5.96 24.27
N LYS A 202 -0.81 4.84 23.56
CA LYS A 202 -0.49 3.53 24.17
C LYS A 202 1.01 3.26 24.24
N TRP A 203 1.79 3.72 23.26
CA TRP A 203 3.20 3.31 23.14
C TRP A 203 4.16 4.47 22.88
N GLN A 204 3.68 5.70 22.85
CA GLN A 204 4.48 6.90 22.58
C GLN A 204 5.23 6.86 21.23
N VAL A 205 4.66 6.17 20.24
CA VAL A 205 5.18 6.20 18.86
C VAL A 205 4.95 7.59 18.29
N ARG A 206 6.01 8.18 17.70
CA ARG A 206 6.01 9.57 17.19
C ARG A 206 6.62 9.71 15.81
N GLN A 207 6.95 8.62 15.16
CA GLN A 207 7.53 8.64 13.82
C GLN A 207 6.98 7.48 12.99
N ALA A 208 6.84 7.72 11.71
CA ALA A 208 6.23 6.79 10.77
C ALA A 208 6.96 6.76 9.42
N LEU A 209 6.96 5.60 8.81
CA LEU A 209 7.34 5.37 7.43
C LEU A 209 6.07 4.99 6.66
N ILE A 210 5.83 5.64 5.54
CA ILE A 210 4.71 5.32 4.66
C ILE A 210 5.22 4.36 3.59
N SER A 211 4.76 3.12 3.68
CA SER A 211 5.12 2.01 2.80
C SER A 211 4.13 1.94 1.65
N ASP A 212 4.48 2.55 0.55
CA ASP A 212 3.62 2.76 -0.59
C ASP A 212 4.39 2.73 -1.90
N ILE A 213 3.75 2.97 -3.03
CA ILE A 213 4.40 3.17 -4.33
C ILE A 213 4.53 4.67 -4.63
N THR A 214 5.41 5.03 -5.53
CA THR A 214 5.46 6.38 -6.09
C THR A 214 5.57 6.34 -7.61
N TRP A 215 5.34 7.46 -8.26
CA TRP A 215 5.30 7.50 -9.71
C TRP A 215 6.69 7.51 -10.33
N VAL A 216 6.83 6.83 -11.47
CA VAL A 216 7.95 7.05 -12.38
C VAL A 216 7.76 8.42 -13.04
N THR A 217 8.77 9.28 -12.93
CA THR A 217 8.79 10.66 -13.45
C THR A 217 10.13 10.95 -14.11
N ASP A 218 10.33 12.18 -14.58
CA ASP A 218 11.63 12.61 -15.12
C ASP A 218 12.78 12.51 -14.10
N GLY A 219 12.45 12.49 -12.80
CA GLY A 219 13.42 12.42 -11.70
C GLY A 219 13.46 11.09 -10.96
N VAL A 220 12.56 10.15 -11.29
CA VAL A 220 12.42 8.85 -10.64
C VAL A 220 12.27 7.76 -11.68
N GLU A 221 13.22 6.82 -11.73
CA GLU A 221 13.34 5.80 -12.75
C GLU A 221 13.18 4.38 -12.17
N HIS A 222 12.69 3.46 -12.98
CA HIS A 222 12.72 2.04 -12.66
C HIS A 222 14.15 1.48 -12.54
N GLY A 223 14.38 0.61 -11.56
CA GLY A 223 15.63 -0.11 -11.38
C GLY A 223 16.77 0.71 -10.79
N LYS A 224 16.46 1.91 -10.28
CA LYS A 224 17.42 2.80 -9.60
C LYS A 224 17.26 2.79 -8.07
N GLY A 225 16.54 1.84 -7.56
CA GLY A 225 16.32 1.66 -6.14
C GLY A 225 15.07 2.33 -5.59
N VAL A 226 14.83 2.09 -4.30
CA VAL A 226 13.71 2.65 -3.57
C VAL A 226 13.75 4.18 -3.56
N VAL A 227 12.59 4.81 -3.54
CA VAL A 227 12.45 6.27 -3.46
C VAL A 227 12.26 6.72 -2.02
N ILE A 228 13.00 7.75 -1.61
CA ILE A 228 12.78 8.51 -0.39
C ILE A 228 12.20 9.86 -0.82
N SER A 229 10.95 10.13 -0.49
CA SER A 229 10.30 11.38 -0.87
C SER A 229 10.72 12.51 0.06
N LEU A 230 11.30 13.56 -0.53
CA LEU A 230 11.58 14.82 0.15
C LEU A 230 10.30 15.59 0.45
N ARG A 231 9.32 15.41 -0.41
CA ARG A 231 7.94 15.85 -0.27
C ARG A 231 7.05 15.22 -1.35
N ASP A 232 5.79 15.06 -1.01
CA ASP A 232 4.68 14.94 -1.95
C ASP A 232 3.85 16.25 -1.92
N ARG A 233 2.55 16.22 -2.09
CA ARG A 233 1.65 17.36 -1.84
C ARG A 233 1.82 17.93 -0.42
N ASN A 234 2.24 17.10 0.54
CA ASN A 234 2.51 17.45 1.92
C ASN A 234 4.02 17.56 2.16
N LEU A 235 4.42 18.10 3.31
CA LEU A 235 5.81 18.43 3.63
C LEU A 235 6.24 17.73 4.93
N PRO A 236 6.95 16.61 4.86
CA PRO A 236 7.53 16.00 6.05
C PRO A 236 8.61 16.90 6.67
N ARG A 237 8.86 16.75 7.96
CA ARG A 237 9.91 17.50 8.65
C ARG A 237 11.29 17.14 8.08
N ARG A 238 12.01 18.16 7.60
CA ARG A 238 13.25 18.00 6.85
C ARG A 238 14.31 17.19 7.59
N GLU A 239 14.50 17.43 8.90
CA GLU A 239 15.49 16.72 9.71
C GLU A 239 15.22 15.21 9.79
N PHE A 240 13.95 14.80 9.78
CA PHE A 240 13.59 13.38 9.78
C PHE A 240 13.93 12.73 8.45
N VAL A 241 13.62 13.40 7.34
CA VAL A 241 13.95 12.92 5.98
C VAL A 241 15.47 12.81 5.80
N GLU A 242 16.24 13.83 6.21
CA GLU A 242 17.71 13.83 6.14
C GLU A 242 18.33 12.69 6.97
N LYS A 243 17.76 12.37 8.13
CA LYS A 243 18.16 11.21 8.91
C LYS A 243 17.98 9.90 8.13
N ILE A 244 16.85 9.73 7.45
CA ILE A 244 16.56 8.54 6.61
C ILE A 244 17.55 8.44 5.47
N ILE A 245 17.80 9.54 4.73
CA ILE A 245 18.78 9.60 3.64
C ILE A 245 20.19 9.24 4.16
N SER A 246 20.59 9.79 5.31
CA SER A 246 21.89 9.50 5.93
C SER A 246 22.03 8.01 6.24
N ILE A 247 20.98 7.38 6.77
CA ILE A 247 20.96 5.94 7.05
C ILE A 247 21.08 5.13 5.74
N ALA A 248 20.27 5.44 4.73
CA ALA A 248 20.29 4.75 3.44
C ALA A 248 21.68 4.82 2.79
N THR A 249 22.27 6.01 2.75
CA THR A 249 23.60 6.26 2.19
C THR A 249 24.69 5.51 2.97
N LYS A 250 24.68 5.59 4.30
CA LYS A 250 25.65 4.89 5.16
C LYS A 250 25.56 3.37 4.98
N ARG A 251 24.39 2.85 4.78
CA ARG A 251 24.14 1.41 4.57
C ARG A 251 24.32 0.98 3.12
N LYS A 252 24.60 1.92 2.21
CA LYS A 252 24.79 1.67 0.78
C LYS A 252 23.59 0.99 0.14
N ILE A 253 22.39 1.41 0.54
CA ILE A 253 21.14 0.96 -0.08
C ILE A 253 20.89 1.87 -1.26
N GLU A 254 20.66 1.28 -2.41
CA GLU A 254 20.34 1.99 -3.65
C GLU A 254 19.01 2.71 -3.49
N HIS A 255 19.01 4.03 -3.67
CA HIS A 255 17.82 4.87 -3.49
C HIS A 255 17.85 6.12 -4.36
N GLN A 256 16.68 6.64 -4.59
CA GLN A 256 16.43 7.89 -5.32
C GLN A 256 15.78 8.91 -4.40
N LEU A 257 15.86 10.19 -4.74
CA LEU A 257 15.22 11.28 -4.01
C LEU A 257 14.14 11.90 -4.88
N GLU A 258 12.94 11.98 -4.36
CA GLU A 258 11.78 12.51 -5.05
C GLU A 258 11.38 13.89 -4.52
N VAL A 259 10.93 14.74 -5.43
CA VAL A 259 10.20 15.98 -5.12
C VAL A 259 8.94 15.97 -5.98
N GLU A 260 7.80 15.62 -5.37
CA GLU A 260 6.50 15.59 -6.04
C GLU A 260 5.59 16.69 -5.46
N GLY A 261 4.64 17.16 -6.25
CA GLY A 261 3.74 18.23 -5.85
C GLY A 261 2.25 17.88 -5.90
N LEU A 262 1.88 16.81 -6.57
CA LEU A 262 0.49 16.43 -6.83
C LEU A 262 0.04 15.20 -6.04
N GLY A 263 0.89 14.21 -5.87
CA GLY A 263 0.59 12.99 -5.13
C GLY A 263 0.38 13.26 -3.64
N SER A 264 -0.29 12.34 -2.99
CA SER A 264 -0.49 12.31 -1.54
C SER A 264 -0.45 10.88 -1.06
N SER A 265 -0.32 10.70 0.24
CA SER A 265 -0.28 9.40 0.90
C SER A 265 -0.84 9.50 2.32
N ASP A 266 -0.85 8.38 3.03
CA ASP A 266 -1.15 8.31 4.47
C ASP A 266 -0.34 9.33 5.31
N GLY A 267 0.83 9.78 4.82
CA GLY A 267 1.64 10.82 5.44
C GLY A 267 0.95 12.17 5.56
N GLY A 268 0.09 12.50 4.62
CA GLY A 268 -0.72 13.72 4.66
C GLY A 268 -1.69 13.77 5.84
N GLU A 269 -2.24 12.63 6.26
CA GLU A 269 -3.08 12.55 7.45
C GLU A 269 -2.27 12.77 8.73
N LEU A 270 -1.08 12.20 8.81
CA LEU A 270 -0.17 12.44 9.95
C LEU A 270 0.19 13.91 10.07
N GLN A 271 0.51 14.58 8.97
CA GLN A 271 0.81 16.02 8.97
C GLN A 271 -0.37 16.87 9.43
N ARG A 272 -1.58 16.52 9.04
CA ARG A 272 -2.81 17.26 9.44
C ARG A 272 -3.34 16.85 10.80
N SER A 273 -2.80 15.80 11.40
CA SER A 273 -3.21 15.37 12.74
C SER A 273 -2.79 16.40 13.80
N HIS A 274 -3.43 16.36 14.98
CA HIS A 274 -3.04 17.16 16.14
C HIS A 274 -1.84 16.58 16.90
N LEU A 275 -1.25 15.52 16.41
CA LEU A 275 -0.17 14.78 17.05
C LEU A 275 1.18 15.14 16.44
N PRO A 276 2.25 15.25 17.24
CA PRO A 276 3.59 15.56 16.75
C PRO A 276 4.25 14.30 16.15
N PHE A 277 3.79 13.88 14.98
CA PHE A 277 4.39 12.79 14.24
C PHE A 277 5.40 13.29 13.21
N ASP A 278 6.60 12.71 13.22
CA ASP A 278 7.48 12.73 12.07
C ASP A 278 7.05 11.64 11.09
N TRP A 279 7.06 11.92 9.81
CA TRP A 279 6.77 10.93 8.78
C TRP A 279 7.68 11.10 7.57
N CYS A 280 7.85 10.02 6.83
CA CYS A 280 8.51 10.05 5.52
C CYS A 280 7.89 8.97 4.64
N PHE A 281 7.59 9.36 3.42
CA PHE A 281 7.20 8.42 2.38
C PHE A 281 8.46 7.72 1.83
N VAL A 282 8.39 6.38 1.75
CA VAL A 282 9.47 5.55 1.22
C VAL A 282 8.83 4.43 0.40
N GLY A 283 8.96 4.49 -0.91
CA GLY A 283 8.22 3.62 -1.82
C GLY A 283 8.99 3.15 -3.04
N ALA A 284 8.43 2.20 -3.76
CA ALA A 284 8.99 1.74 -5.02
C ALA A 284 8.43 2.55 -6.20
N PRO A 285 9.26 2.88 -7.23
CA PRO A 285 8.77 3.52 -8.44
C PRO A 285 7.79 2.63 -9.20
N GLU A 286 6.63 3.18 -9.53
CA GLU A 286 5.57 2.52 -10.28
C GLU A 286 5.19 3.33 -11.51
N ALA A 287 4.99 2.66 -12.63
CA ALA A 287 4.39 3.24 -13.83
C ALA A 287 2.94 2.79 -13.95
N ASN A 288 2.10 3.65 -14.54
CA ASN A 288 0.68 3.41 -14.80
C ASN A 288 -0.15 3.21 -13.52
N ALA A 289 0.14 3.97 -12.46
CA ALA A 289 -0.64 3.90 -11.21
C ALA A 289 -2.15 4.03 -11.45
N HIS A 290 -2.95 3.29 -10.66
CA HIS A 290 -4.41 3.22 -10.73
C HIS A 290 -5.00 2.61 -12.01
N THR A 291 -4.14 2.01 -12.88
CA THR A 291 -4.60 1.33 -14.11
C THR A 291 -4.64 -0.20 -13.94
N PRO A 292 -5.25 -0.94 -14.88
CA PRO A 292 -5.11 -2.40 -14.91
C PRO A 292 -3.69 -2.92 -15.19
N HIS A 293 -2.72 -2.02 -15.46
CA HIS A 293 -1.37 -2.33 -15.95
C HIS A 293 -0.27 -1.64 -15.13
N GLU A 294 -0.46 -1.52 -13.84
CA GLU A 294 0.57 -1.00 -12.92
C GLU A 294 1.83 -1.87 -13.02
N LYS A 295 3.00 -1.21 -12.95
CA LYS A 295 4.27 -1.87 -13.26
C LYS A 295 5.39 -1.39 -12.35
N VAL A 296 6.08 -2.33 -11.69
CA VAL A 296 7.20 -2.07 -10.79
C VAL A 296 8.41 -2.94 -11.11
N HIS A 297 9.60 -2.38 -11.01
CA HIS A 297 10.85 -3.10 -11.22
C HIS A 297 11.25 -3.89 -9.97
N LYS A 298 11.64 -5.14 -10.13
CA LYS A 298 11.94 -6.06 -9.02
C LYS A 298 13.09 -5.60 -8.11
N ALA A 299 14.11 -4.95 -8.68
CA ALA A 299 15.22 -4.43 -7.86
C ALA A 299 14.76 -3.34 -6.90
N ASP A 300 13.75 -2.54 -7.28
CA ASP A 300 13.23 -1.46 -6.45
C ASP A 300 12.42 -2.04 -5.26
N ILE A 301 11.67 -3.11 -5.49
CA ILE A 301 10.97 -3.86 -4.42
C ILE A 301 11.97 -4.40 -3.39
N ILE A 302 13.09 -4.97 -3.88
CA ILE A 302 14.13 -5.52 -3.02
C ILE A 302 14.80 -4.42 -2.21
N SER A 303 15.18 -3.30 -2.84
CA SER A 303 15.83 -2.18 -2.17
C SER A 303 14.89 -1.51 -1.15
N MET A 304 13.58 -1.44 -1.46
CA MET A 304 12.55 -0.96 -0.53
C MET A 304 12.53 -1.81 0.74
N THR A 305 12.42 -3.13 0.62
CA THR A 305 12.39 -4.01 1.79
C THR A 305 13.67 -3.92 2.61
N LEU A 306 14.83 -3.89 1.96
CA LEU A 306 16.12 -3.74 2.64
C LEU A 306 16.22 -2.40 3.39
N LEU A 307 15.75 -1.31 2.80
CA LEU A 307 15.76 -0.01 3.47
C LEU A 307 14.83 -0.02 4.71
N TYR A 308 13.62 -0.55 4.59
CA TYR A 308 12.70 -0.66 5.72
C TYR A 308 13.26 -1.50 6.86
N GLU A 309 13.90 -2.65 6.57
CA GLU A 309 14.54 -3.48 7.59
C GLU A 309 15.64 -2.74 8.37
N VAL A 310 16.36 -1.85 7.69
CA VAL A 310 17.41 -1.03 8.31
C VAL A 310 16.80 0.13 9.08
N LEU A 311 15.86 0.87 8.49
CA LEU A 311 15.23 2.02 9.13
C LEU A 311 14.52 1.61 10.44
N MET A 312 13.81 0.49 10.45
CA MET A 312 13.13 -0.01 11.64
C MET A 312 14.06 -0.44 12.78
N LYS A 313 15.36 -0.59 12.51
CA LYS A 313 16.38 -0.85 13.51
C LYS A 313 17.07 0.42 14.01
N GLU A 314 17.21 1.42 13.14
CA GLU A 314 18.05 2.61 13.40
C GLU A 314 17.27 3.87 13.80
N LEU A 315 15.92 3.92 13.48
CA LEU A 315 15.02 4.97 13.90
C LEU A 315 14.44 4.69 15.28
#